data_c93d98fa6fa034521678c64acde270f9
#
_entry.id   c93d98fa6fa034521678c64acde270f9
#
_cell.length_a   1.000
_cell.length_b   1.000
_cell.length_c   1.000
_cell.angle_alpha   90.00
_cell.angle_beta   90.00
_cell.angle_gamma   90.00
#
_symmetry.space_group_name_H-M   'P 1'
#
loop_
_entity.id
_entity.type
_entity.pdbx_description
1 polymer ?
#
loop_
_entity_poly.entity_id
_entity_poly.type
_entity_poly.pdbx_seq_one_letter_code
_entity_poly.pdbx_strand_id
1 'polypeptide(L)'
;ARLVETLKYLLTYINHTQKRSLSHMQEAIVKENKNYLKMDIHTKRNLELTETLRLKDRNYSLIWLLDKTKTAMGSRMLKNYIENPLIDKATIEKRYDVVETLLKEFILKEELQNYLYEVYDLERLSGRIAFGSANARDLLQLKNSLRVLPNIKEVLEKINFYKNIETLEDLYNLLDESIYENPPITLKEGYLIKEGYNSELDELKDLRSGGKDFISKFETEEREKLKKVQNSPPYLQPLQ
;
A
#
# COMPACT_ATOMS: atom_id res chain seq x y z
N ALA A 1 12.50 34.78 -7.53
CA ALA A 1 11.52 35.54 -6.75
C ALA A 1 10.11 34.92 -6.85
N ARG A 2 9.47 34.88 -8.02
CA ARG A 2 8.08 34.40 -8.19
C ARG A 2 7.85 32.95 -7.69
N LEU A 3 8.75 32.03 -7.98
CA LEU A 3 8.64 30.63 -7.58
C LEU A 3 8.62 30.44 -6.05
N VAL A 4 9.50 31.14 -5.36
CA VAL A 4 9.56 31.15 -3.88
C VAL A 4 8.29 31.73 -3.28
N GLU A 5 7.76 32.78 -3.86
CA GLU A 5 6.53 33.41 -3.42
C GLU A 5 5.32 32.52 -3.61
N THR A 6 5.21 31.89 -4.77
CA THR A 6 4.17 30.88 -5.04
C THR A 6 4.23 29.70 -4.06
N LEU A 7 5.43 29.19 -3.77
CA LEU A 7 5.63 28.12 -2.79
C LEU A 7 5.21 28.56 -1.38
N LYS A 8 5.54 29.79 -0.99
CA LYS A 8 5.12 30.36 0.29
C LYS A 8 3.60 30.41 0.43
N TYR A 9 2.90 30.91 -0.60
CA TYR A 9 1.42 30.89 -0.60
C TYR A 9 0.84 29.49 -0.52
N LEU A 10 1.39 28.53 -1.27
CA LEU A 10 0.95 27.14 -1.23
C LEU A 10 1.13 26.53 0.17
N LEU A 11 2.30 26.71 0.77
CA LEU A 11 2.58 26.20 2.13
C LEU A 11 1.66 26.85 3.18
N THR A 12 1.40 28.16 3.05
CA THR A 12 0.47 28.87 3.94
C THR A 12 -0.95 28.30 3.79
N TYR A 13 -1.41 28.07 2.56
CA TYR A 13 -2.71 27.47 2.30
C TYR A 13 -2.81 26.04 2.87
N ILE A 14 -1.80 25.21 2.66
CA ILE A 14 -1.77 23.84 3.20
C ILE A 14 -1.79 23.85 4.73
N ASN A 15 -0.98 24.70 5.38
CA ASN A 15 -0.97 24.83 6.83
C ASN A 15 -2.33 25.31 7.40
N HIS A 16 -3.03 26.18 6.68
CA HIS A 16 -4.33 26.66 7.12
C HIS A 16 -5.45 25.64 6.93
N THR A 17 -5.37 24.82 5.87
CA THR A 17 -6.40 23.84 5.53
C THR A 17 -6.18 22.46 6.16
N GLN A 18 -4.92 22.04 6.30
CA GLN A 18 -4.53 20.76 6.91
C GLN A 18 -4.29 20.98 8.40
N LYS A 19 -5.22 20.56 9.25
CA LYS A 19 -5.11 20.64 10.73
C LYS A 19 -4.15 19.60 11.32
N ARG A 20 -3.22 19.02 10.54
CA ARG A 20 -2.30 17.95 10.92
C ARG A 20 -0.84 18.39 10.70
N SER A 21 0.09 17.71 11.37
CA SER A 21 1.52 17.90 11.14
C SER A 21 1.90 17.64 9.68
N LEU A 22 2.68 18.54 9.10
CA LEU A 22 3.23 18.42 7.74
C LEU A 22 4.64 17.83 7.72
N SER A 23 5.04 17.13 8.77
CA SER A 23 6.38 16.55 8.94
C SER A 23 6.77 15.55 7.83
N HIS A 24 5.79 15.01 7.12
CA HIS A 24 6.00 14.10 5.98
C HIS A 24 6.28 14.80 4.64
N MET A 25 6.16 16.14 4.59
CA MET A 25 6.46 16.89 3.37
C MET A 25 7.97 16.96 3.15
N GLN A 26 8.39 16.62 1.94
CA GLN A 26 9.77 16.71 1.49
C GLN A 26 10.05 18.11 0.91
N GLU A 27 11.32 18.41 0.72
CA GLU A 27 11.76 19.67 0.09
C GLU A 27 11.19 19.79 -1.34
N ALA A 28 10.87 21.00 -1.73
CA ALA A 28 10.36 21.27 -3.08
C ALA A 28 11.45 21.07 -4.12
N ILE A 29 11.22 20.19 -5.07
CA ILE A 29 12.16 19.90 -6.16
C ILE A 29 11.75 20.70 -7.39
N VAL A 30 12.67 21.52 -7.91
CA VAL A 30 12.48 22.23 -9.18
C VAL A 30 12.78 21.24 -10.33
N LYS A 31 11.74 20.81 -11.02
CA LYS A 31 11.92 20.00 -12.24
C LYS A 31 12.25 20.91 -13.43
N GLU A 32 13.49 20.87 -13.90
CA GLU A 32 13.87 21.51 -15.16
C GLU A 32 13.49 20.59 -16.33
N ASN A 33 12.61 21.06 -17.21
CA ASN A 33 12.14 20.29 -18.39
C ASN A 33 13.13 20.37 -19.58
N LYS A 34 14.41 20.68 -19.34
CA LYS A 34 15.40 20.86 -20.41
C LYS A 34 15.76 19.58 -21.13
N ASN A 35 15.63 18.43 -20.47
CA ASN A 35 16.07 17.13 -20.97
C ASN A 35 14.94 16.30 -21.60
N TYR A 36 13.75 16.87 -21.74
CA TYR A 36 12.58 16.19 -22.27
C TYR A 36 12.06 16.86 -23.53
N LEU A 37 11.59 16.04 -24.47
CA LEU A 37 10.87 16.51 -25.65
C LEU A 37 9.58 17.22 -25.20
N LYS A 38 9.48 18.50 -25.54
CA LYS A 38 8.28 19.28 -25.23
C LYS A 38 7.16 18.91 -26.22
N MET A 39 6.14 18.27 -25.73
CA MET A 39 4.92 17.99 -26.48
C MET A 39 3.76 18.74 -25.80
N ASP A 40 2.99 19.48 -26.60
CA ASP A 40 1.78 20.10 -26.09
C ASP A 40 0.64 19.07 -25.89
N ILE A 41 -0.43 19.52 -25.27
CA ILE A 41 -1.57 18.65 -24.96
C ILE A 41 -2.27 18.13 -26.23
N HIS A 42 -2.30 18.91 -27.29
CA HIS A 42 -2.92 18.54 -28.55
C HIS A 42 -2.10 17.48 -29.27
N THR A 43 -0.78 17.64 -29.29
CA THR A 43 0.15 16.63 -29.82
C THR A 43 0.01 15.30 -29.09
N LYS A 44 0.06 15.32 -27.75
CA LYS A 44 -0.10 14.09 -26.93
C LYS A 44 -1.44 13.40 -27.23
N ARG A 45 -2.51 14.17 -27.34
CA ARG A 45 -3.85 13.67 -27.63
C ARG A 45 -3.95 13.09 -29.04
N ASN A 46 -3.46 13.83 -30.06
CA ASN A 46 -3.55 13.41 -31.46
C ASN A 46 -2.70 12.15 -31.75
N LEU A 47 -1.63 11.93 -30.99
CA LEU A 47 -0.82 10.71 -31.07
C LEU A 47 -1.42 9.54 -30.26
N GLU A 48 -2.56 9.74 -29.61
CA GLU A 48 -3.24 8.71 -28.78
C GLU A 48 -2.28 8.00 -27.81
N LEU A 49 -1.40 8.76 -27.16
CA LEU A 49 -0.33 8.19 -26.32
C LEU A 49 -0.89 7.44 -25.12
N THR A 50 -1.90 7.99 -24.45
CA THR A 50 -2.44 7.45 -23.20
C THR A 50 -3.92 7.12 -23.25
N GLU A 51 -4.67 7.71 -24.19
CA GLU A 51 -6.09 7.49 -24.41
C GLU A 51 -6.45 7.71 -25.89
N THR A 52 -7.53 7.09 -26.36
CA THR A 52 -8.01 7.26 -27.72
C THR A 52 -8.76 8.57 -27.90
N LEU A 53 -8.72 9.12 -29.11
CA LEU A 53 -9.35 10.41 -29.45
C LEU A 53 -10.88 10.40 -29.26
N ARG A 54 -11.53 9.33 -29.71
CA ARG A 54 -13.01 9.26 -29.74
C ARG A 54 -13.62 8.86 -28.41
N LEU A 55 -13.13 7.77 -27.81
CA LEU A 55 -13.74 7.17 -26.63
C LEU A 55 -13.08 7.64 -25.33
N LYS A 56 -11.92 8.30 -25.40
CA LYS A 56 -11.09 8.65 -24.25
C LYS A 56 -10.80 7.42 -23.37
N ASP A 57 -10.68 6.27 -24.01
CA ASP A 57 -10.36 5.01 -23.37
C ASP A 57 -8.86 4.73 -23.48
N ARG A 58 -8.33 4.06 -22.49
CA ARG A 58 -6.95 3.56 -22.49
C ARG A 58 -6.75 2.47 -23.55
N ASN A 59 -7.75 1.62 -23.76
CA ASN A 59 -7.69 0.54 -24.74
C ASN A 59 -7.42 1.09 -26.15
N TYR A 60 -6.53 0.42 -26.87
CA TYR A 60 -6.06 0.80 -28.22
C TYR A 60 -5.19 2.08 -28.29
N SER A 61 -4.80 2.67 -27.15
CA SER A 61 -3.77 3.71 -27.11
C SER A 61 -2.37 3.12 -27.13
N LEU A 62 -1.34 3.97 -27.33
CA LEU A 62 0.05 3.51 -27.31
C LEU A 62 0.43 2.85 -25.98
N ILE A 63 0.03 3.45 -24.85
CA ILE A 63 0.33 2.89 -23.53
C ILE A 63 -0.33 1.52 -23.33
N TRP A 64 -1.54 1.31 -23.83
CA TRP A 64 -2.21 0.01 -23.75
C TRP A 64 -1.41 -1.10 -24.44
N LEU A 65 -0.82 -0.80 -25.58
CA LEU A 65 0.02 -1.76 -26.31
C LEU A 65 1.32 -2.07 -25.56
N LEU A 66 1.97 -1.03 -25.01
CA LEU A 66 3.30 -1.12 -24.42
C LEU A 66 3.30 -1.55 -22.95
N ASP A 67 2.20 -1.33 -22.22
CA ASP A 67 2.18 -1.60 -20.78
C ASP A 67 2.15 -3.10 -20.48
N LYS A 68 3.32 -3.65 -20.20
CA LYS A 68 3.56 -5.00 -19.70
C LYS A 68 4.14 -4.97 -18.28
N THR A 69 4.05 -3.84 -17.62
CA THR A 69 4.59 -3.65 -16.26
C THR A 69 3.91 -4.57 -15.25
N LYS A 70 4.62 -4.94 -14.20
CA LYS A 70 4.14 -5.85 -13.16
C LYS A 70 3.59 -5.13 -11.93
N THR A 71 3.88 -3.82 -11.82
CA THR A 71 3.46 -3.00 -10.67
C THR A 71 2.69 -1.75 -11.14
N ALA A 72 1.79 -1.26 -10.30
CA ALA A 72 1.08 -0.01 -10.58
C ALA A 72 2.03 1.20 -10.67
N MET A 73 3.11 1.20 -9.87
CA MET A 73 4.17 2.21 -9.92
C MET A 73 4.90 2.18 -11.26
N GLY A 74 5.21 0.98 -11.77
CA GLY A 74 5.82 0.78 -13.07
C GLY A 74 4.95 1.30 -14.22
N SER A 75 3.63 1.04 -14.17
CA SER A 75 2.68 1.56 -15.15
C SER A 75 2.64 3.10 -15.15
N ARG A 76 2.66 3.74 -13.97
CA ARG A 76 2.75 5.21 -13.87
C ARG A 76 4.07 5.74 -14.41
N MET A 77 5.18 5.05 -14.14
CA MET A 77 6.49 5.44 -14.68
C MET A 77 6.53 5.31 -16.20
N LEU A 78 6.01 4.21 -16.77
CA LEU A 78 5.90 4.01 -18.21
C LEU A 78 5.06 5.12 -18.86
N LYS A 79 3.92 5.46 -18.26
CA LYS A 79 3.09 6.59 -18.72
C LYS A 79 3.90 7.89 -18.75
N ASN A 80 4.63 8.17 -17.68
CA ASN A 80 5.49 9.36 -17.62
C ASN A 80 6.60 9.35 -18.68
N TYR A 81 7.17 8.19 -19.00
CA TYR A 81 8.19 8.06 -20.06
C TYR A 81 7.60 8.32 -21.44
N ILE A 82 6.39 7.85 -21.71
CA ILE A 82 5.70 8.07 -22.98
C ILE A 82 5.29 9.55 -23.13
N GLU A 83 4.78 10.16 -22.07
CA GLU A 83 4.36 11.57 -22.09
C GLU A 83 5.52 12.57 -22.10
N ASN A 84 6.68 12.18 -21.59
CA ASN A 84 7.86 13.01 -21.45
C ASN A 84 9.12 12.27 -21.95
N PRO A 85 9.26 12.04 -23.26
CA PRO A 85 10.42 11.34 -23.83
C PRO A 85 11.69 12.12 -23.58
N LEU A 86 12.78 11.41 -23.29
CA LEU A 86 14.11 12.01 -23.15
C LEU A 86 14.65 12.45 -24.50
N ILE A 87 15.46 13.51 -24.52
CA ILE A 87 16.22 13.98 -25.67
C ILE A 87 17.73 13.82 -25.50
N ASP A 88 18.18 13.63 -24.27
CA ASP A 88 19.58 13.41 -23.98
C ASP A 88 20.02 12.00 -24.37
N LYS A 89 20.91 11.91 -25.38
CA LYS A 89 21.40 10.66 -25.94
C LYS A 89 22.07 9.78 -24.88
N ALA A 90 22.91 10.33 -24.04
CA ALA A 90 23.66 9.56 -23.05
C ALA A 90 22.73 8.89 -22.01
N THR A 91 21.68 9.58 -21.61
CA THR A 91 20.67 9.04 -20.68
C THR A 91 19.83 7.95 -21.37
N ILE A 92 19.50 8.11 -22.64
CA ILE A 92 18.77 7.10 -23.43
C ILE A 92 19.60 5.84 -23.57
N GLU A 93 20.89 5.97 -23.96
CA GLU A 93 21.80 4.83 -24.11
C GLU A 93 21.97 4.04 -22.81
N LYS A 94 22.12 4.71 -21.67
CA LYS A 94 22.13 4.03 -20.35
C LYS A 94 20.89 3.20 -20.09
N ARG A 95 19.70 3.64 -20.53
CA ARG A 95 18.48 2.84 -20.41
C ARG A 95 18.52 1.62 -21.32
N TYR A 96 19.05 1.77 -22.53
CA TYR A 96 19.20 0.67 -23.48
C TYR A 96 20.19 -0.37 -22.98
N ASP A 97 21.29 0.02 -22.33
CA ASP A 97 22.25 -0.90 -21.74
C ASP A 97 21.60 -1.82 -20.70
N VAL A 98 20.72 -1.26 -19.88
CA VAL A 98 19.95 -2.05 -18.89
C VAL A 98 19.00 -3.03 -19.58
N VAL A 99 18.27 -2.55 -20.59
CA VAL A 99 17.35 -3.41 -21.36
C VAL A 99 18.12 -4.52 -22.06
N GLU A 100 19.26 -4.21 -22.67
CA GLU A 100 20.12 -5.20 -23.32
C GLU A 100 20.61 -6.26 -22.32
N THR A 101 21.05 -5.84 -21.15
CA THR A 101 21.47 -6.75 -20.07
C THR A 101 20.35 -7.69 -19.68
N LEU A 102 19.14 -7.17 -19.45
CA LEU A 102 17.97 -7.98 -19.10
C LEU A 102 17.50 -8.90 -20.24
N LEU A 103 17.77 -8.55 -21.49
CA LEU A 103 17.48 -9.43 -22.63
C LEU A 103 18.47 -10.59 -22.73
N LYS A 104 19.74 -10.36 -22.37
CA LYS A 104 20.77 -11.40 -22.32
C LYS A 104 20.57 -12.32 -21.12
N GLU A 105 20.24 -11.78 -19.97
CA GLU A 105 20.04 -12.49 -18.71
C GLU A 105 18.56 -12.87 -18.53
N PHE A 106 18.07 -13.76 -19.39
CA PHE A 106 16.64 -14.13 -19.44
C PHE A 106 16.11 -14.67 -18.11
N ILE A 107 16.90 -15.50 -17.41
CA ILE A 107 16.50 -16.09 -16.12
C ILE A 107 16.33 -14.98 -15.07
N LEU A 108 17.31 -14.08 -14.94
CA LEU A 108 17.24 -12.96 -14.00
C LEU A 108 16.07 -12.02 -14.30
N LYS A 109 15.76 -11.83 -15.58
CA LYS A 109 14.59 -11.05 -16.00
C LYS A 109 13.29 -11.69 -15.55
N GLU A 110 13.12 -13.00 -15.70
CA GLU A 110 11.92 -13.71 -15.24
C GLU A 110 11.80 -13.70 -13.71
N GLU A 111 12.89 -13.95 -13.00
CA GLU A 111 12.92 -13.84 -11.53
C GLU A 111 12.50 -12.46 -11.07
N LEU A 112 13.07 -11.40 -11.65
CA LEU A 112 12.72 -10.03 -11.34
C LEU A 112 11.24 -9.74 -11.60
N GLN A 113 10.69 -10.23 -12.71
CA GLN A 113 9.26 -10.05 -13.02
C GLN A 113 8.35 -10.75 -12.01
N ASN A 114 8.73 -11.93 -11.55
CA ASN A 114 7.97 -12.67 -10.54
C ASN A 114 8.00 -11.96 -9.20
N TYR A 115 9.15 -11.48 -8.74
CA TYR A 115 9.24 -10.70 -7.51
C TYR A 115 8.46 -9.39 -7.60
N LEU A 116 8.56 -8.67 -8.72
CA LEU A 116 7.82 -7.43 -8.92
C LEU A 116 6.30 -7.64 -8.92
N TYR A 117 5.82 -8.80 -9.33
CA TYR A 117 4.39 -9.13 -9.29
C TYR A 117 3.84 -9.19 -7.86
N GLU A 118 4.68 -9.53 -6.88
CA GLU A 118 4.32 -9.57 -5.46
C GLU A 118 4.38 -8.19 -4.79
N VAL A 119 4.95 -7.17 -5.45
CA VAL A 119 5.06 -5.82 -4.90
C VAL A 119 3.78 -5.03 -5.12
N TYR A 120 3.14 -4.64 -4.03
CA TYR A 120 1.98 -3.76 -4.04
C TYR A 120 2.37 -2.31 -4.33
N ASP A 121 1.38 -1.43 -4.43
CA ASP A 121 1.58 -0.01 -4.71
C ASP A 121 2.15 0.73 -3.48
N LEU A 122 3.47 0.63 -3.29
CA LEU A 122 4.18 1.22 -2.16
C LEU A 122 4.00 2.74 -2.07
N GLU A 123 3.89 3.42 -3.20
CA GLU A 123 3.68 4.87 -3.26
C GLU A 123 2.33 5.26 -2.66
N ARG A 124 1.27 4.51 -2.98
CA ARG A 124 -0.06 4.71 -2.38
C ARG A 124 -0.13 4.27 -0.93
N LEU A 125 0.51 3.16 -0.59
CA LEU A 125 0.55 2.67 0.79
C LEU A 125 1.26 3.66 1.71
N SER A 126 2.42 4.17 1.31
CA SER A 126 3.15 5.19 2.09
C SER A 126 2.34 6.48 2.23
N GLY A 127 1.66 6.92 1.17
CA GLY A 127 0.76 8.07 1.24
C GLY A 127 -0.40 7.87 2.24
N ARG A 128 -1.03 6.69 2.25
CA ARG A 128 -2.11 6.36 3.20
C ARG A 128 -1.61 6.28 4.63
N ILE A 129 -0.42 5.75 4.85
CA ILE A 129 0.23 5.70 6.16
C ILE A 129 0.53 7.11 6.66
N ALA A 130 1.17 7.94 5.84
CA ALA A 130 1.49 9.32 6.17
C ALA A 130 0.23 10.16 6.49
N PHE A 131 -0.87 9.89 5.79
CA PHE A 131 -2.16 10.54 6.02
C PHE A 131 -2.93 9.98 7.23
N GLY A 132 -2.49 8.85 7.80
CA GLY A 132 -3.16 8.18 8.93
C GLY A 132 -4.48 7.50 8.54
N SER A 133 -4.67 7.15 7.27
CA SER A 133 -5.86 6.46 6.75
C SER A 133 -5.59 4.99 6.40
N ALA A 134 -4.38 4.50 6.66
CA ALA A 134 -4.02 3.11 6.43
C ALA A 134 -4.76 2.18 7.44
N ASN A 135 -5.16 1.03 6.94
CA ASN A 135 -5.73 -0.05 7.76
C ASN A 135 -4.75 -1.23 7.87
N ALA A 136 -5.11 -2.25 8.66
CA ALA A 136 -4.24 -3.40 8.87
C ALA A 136 -3.96 -4.21 7.57
N ARG A 137 -4.89 -4.24 6.62
CA ARG A 137 -4.66 -4.86 5.30
C ARG A 137 -3.65 -4.09 4.46
N ASP A 138 -3.65 -2.76 4.55
CA ASP A 138 -2.63 -1.94 3.88
C ASP A 138 -1.24 -2.22 4.46
N LEU A 139 -1.14 -2.38 5.78
CA LEU A 139 0.11 -2.74 6.44
C LEU A 139 0.57 -4.17 6.08
N LEU A 140 -0.36 -5.10 5.92
CA LEU A 140 -0.06 -6.45 5.42
C LEU A 140 0.46 -6.42 3.98
N GLN A 141 -0.14 -5.61 3.10
CA GLN A 141 0.34 -5.42 1.73
C GLN A 141 1.75 -4.81 1.73
N LEU A 142 2.02 -3.85 2.62
CA LEU A 142 3.36 -3.30 2.81
C LEU A 142 4.34 -4.39 3.24
N LYS A 143 4.02 -5.16 4.28
CA LYS A 143 4.83 -6.29 4.75
C LYS A 143 5.17 -7.26 3.61
N ASN A 144 4.17 -7.69 2.85
CA ASN A 144 4.37 -8.61 1.74
C ASN A 144 5.27 -8.03 0.64
N SER A 145 5.17 -6.73 0.37
CA SER A 145 6.08 -6.05 -0.55
C SER A 145 7.52 -5.99 -0.03
N LEU A 146 7.70 -5.68 1.27
CA LEU A 146 9.02 -5.63 1.90
C LEU A 146 9.71 -7.00 1.91
N ARG A 147 8.96 -8.08 2.08
CA ARG A 147 9.47 -9.46 2.07
C ARG A 147 10.28 -9.79 0.82
N VAL A 148 9.89 -9.29 -0.33
CA VAL A 148 10.53 -9.62 -1.61
C VAL A 148 11.65 -8.63 -1.99
N LEU A 149 11.83 -7.52 -1.27
CA LEU A 149 12.86 -6.53 -1.57
C LEU A 149 14.30 -7.08 -1.54
N PRO A 150 14.71 -7.96 -0.60
CA PRO A 150 16.04 -8.55 -0.62
C PRO A 150 16.33 -9.31 -1.92
N ASN A 151 15.36 -10.09 -2.41
CA ASN A 151 15.50 -10.85 -3.65
C ASN A 151 15.60 -9.92 -4.87
N ILE A 152 14.76 -8.87 -4.90
CA ILE A 152 14.84 -7.84 -5.95
C ILE A 152 16.21 -7.17 -5.95
N LYS A 153 16.73 -6.81 -4.77
CA LYS A 153 18.06 -6.21 -4.60
C LYS A 153 19.13 -7.12 -5.16
N GLU A 154 19.14 -8.40 -4.81
CA GLU A 154 20.11 -9.38 -5.29
C GLU A 154 20.12 -9.48 -6.83
N VAL A 155 18.94 -9.55 -7.46
CA VAL A 155 18.85 -9.59 -8.93
C VAL A 155 19.37 -8.30 -9.54
N LEU A 156 19.03 -7.14 -8.99
CA LEU A 156 19.48 -5.84 -9.51
C LEU A 156 21.00 -5.63 -9.34
N GLU A 157 21.60 -6.17 -8.29
CA GLU A 157 23.05 -6.17 -8.08
C GLU A 157 23.76 -7.05 -9.13
N LYS A 158 23.21 -8.23 -9.44
CA LYS A 158 23.76 -9.13 -10.48
C LYS A 158 23.78 -8.48 -11.87
N ILE A 159 22.80 -7.65 -12.19
CA ILE A 159 22.77 -6.91 -13.46
C ILE A 159 23.41 -5.53 -13.39
N ASN A 160 24.08 -5.18 -12.31
CA ASN A 160 24.73 -3.89 -12.06
C ASN A 160 23.82 -2.66 -12.22
N PHE A 161 22.52 -2.80 -12.02
CA PHE A 161 21.55 -1.71 -12.25
C PHE A 161 21.35 -0.80 -11.05
N TYR A 162 21.26 -1.35 -9.85
CA TYR A 162 21.05 -0.59 -8.61
C TYR A 162 21.80 -1.23 -7.44
N LYS A 163 22.66 -0.45 -6.78
CA LYS A 163 23.49 -0.97 -5.66
C LYS A 163 22.97 -0.61 -4.27
N ASN A 164 22.04 0.33 -4.15
CA ASN A 164 21.64 0.91 -2.86
C ASN A 164 20.12 0.85 -2.63
N ILE A 165 19.52 -0.34 -2.74
CA ILE A 165 18.14 -0.53 -2.28
C ILE A 165 18.19 -0.88 -0.80
N GLU A 166 17.56 -0.07 0.03
CA GLU A 166 17.28 -0.39 1.43
C GLU A 166 16.19 -1.44 1.50
N THR A 167 16.43 -2.54 2.22
CA THR A 167 15.48 -3.66 2.34
C THR A 167 14.46 -3.45 3.44
N LEU A 168 14.70 -2.48 4.36
CA LEU A 168 13.83 -2.12 5.46
C LEU A 168 13.44 -3.33 6.34
N GLU A 169 14.42 -4.17 6.66
CA GLU A 169 14.22 -5.42 7.42
C GLU A 169 13.61 -5.17 8.80
N ASP A 170 14.00 -4.10 9.47
CA ASP A 170 13.45 -3.72 10.78
C ASP A 170 11.94 -3.47 10.68
N LEU A 171 11.51 -2.77 9.62
CA LEU A 171 10.10 -2.50 9.38
C LEU A 171 9.34 -3.78 8.99
N TYR A 172 9.95 -4.65 8.19
CA TYR A 172 9.37 -5.95 7.88
C TYR A 172 9.14 -6.77 9.14
N ASN A 173 10.15 -6.90 10.00
CA ASN A 173 10.06 -7.66 11.25
C ASN A 173 9.00 -7.08 12.18
N LEU A 174 8.96 -5.76 12.34
CA LEU A 174 7.94 -5.09 13.14
C LEU A 174 6.52 -5.42 12.67
N LEU A 175 6.28 -5.38 11.36
CA LEU A 175 4.98 -5.70 10.78
C LEU A 175 4.66 -7.19 10.87
N ASP A 176 5.66 -8.05 10.73
CA ASP A 176 5.49 -9.50 10.81
C ASP A 176 5.17 -9.95 12.23
N GLU A 177 5.81 -9.39 13.23
CA GLU A 177 5.55 -9.69 14.64
C GLU A 177 4.23 -9.12 15.15
N SER A 178 3.82 -7.95 14.63
CA SER A 178 2.68 -7.21 15.20
C SER A 178 1.33 -7.52 14.57
N ILE A 179 1.26 -7.79 13.25
CA ILE A 179 -0.01 -7.83 12.53
C ILE A 179 -0.43 -9.27 12.20
N TYR A 180 -1.72 -9.58 12.43
CA TYR A 180 -2.29 -10.86 12.02
C TYR A 180 -2.16 -11.10 10.52
N GLU A 181 -2.09 -12.38 10.12
CA GLU A 181 -1.97 -12.79 8.70
C GLU A 181 -3.22 -12.44 7.88
N ASN A 182 -4.40 -12.48 8.50
CA ASN A 182 -5.67 -12.15 7.86
C ASN A 182 -6.44 -11.10 8.69
N PRO A 183 -5.97 -9.85 8.74
CA PRO A 183 -6.62 -8.85 9.56
C PRO A 183 -7.95 -8.40 8.93
N PRO A 184 -8.96 -8.07 9.74
CA PRO A 184 -10.19 -7.48 9.25
C PRO A 184 -9.96 -6.08 8.67
N ILE A 185 -10.95 -5.58 7.92
CA ILE A 185 -10.86 -4.26 7.29
C ILE A 185 -11.00 -3.15 8.33
N THR A 186 -11.86 -3.35 9.33
CA THR A 186 -12.24 -2.31 10.29
C THR A 186 -11.60 -2.54 11.65
N LEU A 187 -11.23 -1.44 12.31
CA LEU A 187 -10.71 -1.47 13.69
C LEU A 187 -11.73 -2.04 14.70
N LYS A 188 -13.02 -1.90 14.40
CA LYS A 188 -14.11 -2.32 15.31
C LYS A 188 -14.22 -3.83 15.48
N GLU A 189 -13.79 -4.60 14.49
CA GLU A 189 -13.85 -6.07 14.52
C GLU A 189 -12.82 -6.67 15.50
N GLY A 190 -11.74 -5.94 15.78
CA GLY A 190 -10.63 -6.44 16.60
C GLY A 190 -9.72 -7.39 15.81
N TYR A 191 -8.86 -8.16 16.50
CA TYR A 191 -7.93 -9.13 15.90
C TYR A 191 -7.00 -8.53 14.82
N LEU A 192 -6.47 -7.35 15.11
CA LEU A 192 -5.53 -6.66 14.22
C LEU A 192 -4.08 -6.97 14.61
N ILE A 193 -3.83 -7.02 15.92
CA ILE A 193 -2.50 -7.24 16.49
C ILE A 193 -2.39 -8.68 16.99
N LYS A 194 -1.29 -9.34 16.65
CA LYS A 194 -0.98 -10.72 17.08
C LYS A 194 -0.98 -10.84 18.60
N GLU A 195 -1.34 -12.01 19.10
CA GLU A 195 -1.19 -12.37 20.49
C GLU A 195 0.31 -12.51 20.83
N GLY A 196 0.68 -12.09 22.03
CA GLY A 196 2.07 -12.06 22.48
C GLY A 196 2.86 -10.83 22.05
N TYR A 197 2.31 -9.94 21.20
CA TYR A 197 3.00 -8.71 20.79
C TYR A 197 2.95 -7.64 21.89
N ASN A 198 1.83 -7.53 22.61
CA ASN A 198 1.66 -6.58 23.70
C ASN A 198 0.83 -7.21 24.83
N SER A 199 1.44 -7.42 25.99
CA SER A 199 0.85 -8.08 27.14
C SER A 199 -0.39 -7.36 27.69
N GLU A 200 -0.38 -6.03 27.69
CA GLU A 200 -1.54 -5.23 28.16
C GLU A 200 -2.75 -5.40 27.23
N LEU A 201 -2.49 -5.46 25.91
CA LEU A 201 -3.54 -5.72 24.93
C LEU A 201 -4.09 -7.14 25.06
N ASP A 202 -3.23 -8.11 25.34
CA ASP A 202 -3.64 -9.51 25.49
C ASP A 202 -4.50 -9.68 26.74
N GLU A 203 -4.14 -9.05 27.88
CA GLU A 203 -4.98 -9.00 29.08
C GLU A 203 -6.36 -8.39 28.79
N LEU A 204 -6.42 -7.31 28.02
CA LEU A 204 -7.71 -6.70 27.63
C LEU A 204 -8.54 -7.60 26.72
N LYS A 205 -7.90 -8.37 25.82
CA LYS A 205 -8.59 -9.36 24.98
C LYS A 205 -9.17 -10.50 25.84
N ASP A 206 -8.40 -10.97 26.81
CA ASP A 206 -8.83 -12.04 27.74
C ASP A 206 -10.00 -11.59 28.61
N LEU A 207 -9.95 -10.38 29.14
CA LEU A 207 -11.07 -9.79 29.89
C LEU A 207 -12.33 -9.67 29.03
N ARG A 208 -12.18 -9.31 27.75
CA ARG A 208 -13.31 -9.20 26.83
C ARG A 208 -13.90 -10.57 26.49
N SER A 209 -13.07 -11.60 26.26
CA SER A 209 -13.52 -12.96 25.96
C SER A 209 -14.11 -13.62 27.20
N GLY A 210 -13.45 -13.51 28.35
CA GLY A 210 -13.91 -14.02 29.63
C GLY A 210 -15.26 -13.42 30.08
N GLY A 211 -15.48 -12.12 29.83
CA GLY A 211 -16.77 -11.47 30.06
C GLY A 211 -17.91 -12.05 29.22
N LYS A 212 -17.65 -12.39 27.94
CA LYS A 212 -18.66 -13.04 27.10
C LYS A 212 -18.98 -14.46 27.57
N ASP A 213 -17.97 -15.22 27.94
CA ASP A 213 -18.15 -16.59 28.45
C ASP A 213 -18.90 -16.60 29.79
N PHE A 214 -18.60 -15.63 30.66
CA PHE A 214 -19.35 -15.45 31.92
C PHE A 214 -20.84 -15.14 31.68
N ILE A 215 -21.14 -14.20 30.78
CA ILE A 215 -22.54 -13.86 30.45
C ILE A 215 -23.25 -15.06 29.82
N SER A 216 -22.61 -15.81 28.94
CA SER A 216 -23.19 -17.00 28.31
C SER A 216 -23.46 -18.10 29.33
N LYS A 217 -22.56 -18.35 30.28
CA LYS A 217 -22.76 -19.31 31.36
C LYS A 217 -23.91 -18.86 32.28
N PHE A 218 -23.92 -17.60 32.66
CA PHE A 218 -24.98 -17.04 33.51
C PHE A 218 -26.37 -17.12 32.82
N GLU A 219 -26.44 -16.80 31.52
CA GLU A 219 -27.69 -16.95 30.76
C GLU A 219 -28.16 -18.42 30.73
N THR A 220 -27.26 -19.36 30.58
CA THR A 220 -27.58 -20.79 30.54
C THR A 220 -28.08 -21.26 31.91
N GLU A 221 -27.43 -20.87 33.00
CA GLU A 221 -27.86 -21.20 34.37
C GLU A 221 -29.23 -20.63 34.70
N GLU A 222 -29.49 -19.38 34.35
CA GLU A 222 -30.81 -18.75 34.62
C GLU A 222 -31.92 -19.39 33.76
N ARG A 223 -31.63 -19.76 32.52
CA ARG A 223 -32.59 -20.52 31.69
C ARG A 223 -32.90 -21.89 32.27
N GLU A 224 -31.93 -22.58 32.84
CA GLU A 224 -32.17 -23.86 33.53
C GLU A 224 -33.01 -23.71 34.82
N LYS A 225 -32.75 -22.67 35.60
CA LYS A 225 -33.54 -22.33 36.77
C LYS A 225 -35.02 -22.07 36.40
N LEU A 226 -35.25 -21.26 35.36
CA LEU A 226 -36.59 -20.97 34.86
C LEU A 226 -37.32 -22.22 34.35
N LYS A 227 -36.63 -23.12 33.65
CA LYS A 227 -37.20 -24.41 33.22
C LYS A 227 -37.59 -25.30 34.42
N LYS A 228 -36.79 -25.31 35.49
CA LYS A 228 -37.12 -26.05 36.72
C LYS A 228 -38.35 -25.50 37.42
N VAL A 229 -38.51 -24.19 37.42
CA VAL A 229 -39.71 -23.53 38.02
C VAL A 229 -40.96 -23.82 37.20
N GLN A 230 -40.89 -23.79 35.88
CA GLN A 230 -42.01 -24.13 34.97
C GLN A 230 -42.44 -25.60 35.05
N ASN A 231 -41.52 -26.50 35.36
CA ASN A 231 -41.78 -27.94 35.47
C ASN A 231 -42.12 -28.37 36.92
N SER A 232 -42.26 -27.45 37.87
CA SER A 232 -42.68 -27.75 39.23
C SER A 232 -44.17 -28.02 39.25
N PRO A 233 -44.64 -29.11 39.93
CA PRO A 233 -46.04 -29.45 39.99
C PRO A 233 -46.83 -28.35 40.71
N PRO A 234 -48.10 -28.08 40.30
CA PRO A 234 -48.89 -26.94 40.75
C PRO A 234 -49.28 -26.93 42.25
N TYR A 235 -48.88 -27.92 43.01
CA TYR A 235 -49.17 -28.05 44.43
C TYR A 235 -48.19 -27.33 45.38
N LEU A 236 -47.14 -26.67 44.85
CA LEU A 236 -46.13 -25.96 45.66
C LEU A 236 -46.20 -24.43 45.52
N GLN A 237 -47.32 -23.89 45.08
CA GLN A 237 -47.54 -22.45 45.22
C GLN A 237 -48.06 -22.15 46.67
N PRO A 238 -47.34 -21.37 47.44
CA PRO A 238 -47.86 -20.93 48.72
C PRO A 238 -49.11 -20.09 48.50
N LEU A 239 -50.21 -20.53 49.06
CA LEU A 239 -51.43 -19.71 49.25
C LEU A 239 -51.03 -18.47 50.05
N GLN A 240 -51.41 -17.31 49.58
CA GLN A 240 -51.33 -16.04 50.31
C GLN A 240 -52.08 -16.08 51.61
#